data_d1acd50ae4a443b2eb2b554ddd0d039a
#
_entry.id   d1acd50ae4a443b2eb2b554ddd0d039a
#
_cell.length_a   1.000
_cell.length_b   1.000
_cell.length_c   1.000
_cell.angle_alpha   90.00
_cell.angle_beta   90.00
_cell.angle_gamma   90.00
#
_symmetry.space_group_name_H-M   'P 1'
#
loop_
_entity.id
_entity.type
_entity.pdbx_description
1 polymer ?
#
loop_
_entity_poly.entity_id
_entity_poly.type
_entity_poly.pdbx_seq_one_letter_code
_entity_poly.pdbx_strand_id
1 'polypeptide(L)'
;MASLQTKIQKLLRRVGTARSNQLVQVGAARAQLSRMVVAGDLVRVSRGLYALPEYQGGEHAALATVTKRAPNVVFCLLTALRLHGLTTQAPFEVWIAIKNNQHAPRMEYPPLRTARFSAAALQSGIVTRKVDGVSVRVTNVSKTVADCFKFRSKVGLDVALEALFESQRAKMSTADELWKFAKINRVSNVMRPYMEAVAAL
;
A
#
# COMPACT_ATOMS: atom_id res chain seq x y z
N MET A 1 -7.54 -6.58 -38.01
CA MET A 1 -6.76 -6.99 -36.81
C MET A 1 -6.53 -5.75 -35.95
N ALA A 2 -6.75 -5.82 -34.61
CA ALA A 2 -6.51 -4.68 -33.71
C ALA A 2 -5.01 -4.33 -33.68
N SER A 3 -4.69 -3.03 -33.84
CA SER A 3 -3.31 -2.56 -33.76
C SER A 3 -2.69 -2.88 -32.39
N LEU A 4 -1.37 -2.97 -32.32
CA LEU A 4 -0.68 -3.19 -31.05
C LEU A 4 -1.03 -2.11 -30.01
N GLN A 5 -1.10 -0.86 -30.44
CA GLN A 5 -1.51 0.27 -29.61
C GLN A 5 -2.91 0.06 -29.01
N THR A 6 -3.86 -0.41 -29.83
CA THR A 6 -5.23 -0.73 -29.35
C THR A 6 -5.22 -1.87 -28.32
N LYS A 7 -4.37 -2.89 -28.49
CA LYS A 7 -4.24 -3.98 -27.51
C LYS A 7 -3.68 -3.48 -26.18
N ILE A 8 -2.65 -2.64 -26.20
CA ILE A 8 -2.05 -2.03 -25.01
C ILE A 8 -3.07 -1.15 -24.30
N GLN A 9 -3.78 -0.28 -25.03
CA GLN A 9 -4.80 0.59 -24.47
C GLN A 9 -5.94 -0.21 -23.84
N LYS A 10 -6.44 -1.26 -24.51
CA LYS A 10 -7.48 -2.14 -23.96
C LYS A 10 -7.05 -2.84 -22.68
N LEU A 11 -5.79 -3.31 -22.63
CA LEU A 11 -5.23 -3.87 -21.40
C LEU A 11 -5.20 -2.83 -20.29
N LEU A 12 -4.59 -1.66 -20.53
CA LEU A 12 -4.41 -0.60 -19.55
C LEU A 12 -5.74 0.00 -19.06
N ARG A 13 -6.73 0.16 -19.93
CA ARG A 13 -8.09 0.57 -19.50
C ARG A 13 -8.75 -0.44 -18.55
N ARG A 14 -8.46 -1.73 -18.74
CA ARG A 14 -9.00 -2.80 -17.88
C ARG A 14 -8.30 -2.89 -16.52
N VAL A 15 -6.95 -2.75 -16.51
CA VAL A 15 -6.14 -3.00 -15.31
C VAL A 15 -5.56 -1.74 -14.67
N GLY A 16 -5.72 -0.58 -15.30
CA GLY A 16 -5.20 0.72 -14.85
C GLY A 16 -3.71 0.88 -15.12
N THR A 17 -2.88 0.01 -14.59
CA THR A 17 -1.42 -0.03 -14.84
C THR A 17 -0.97 -1.43 -15.26
N ALA A 18 0.11 -1.53 -16.04
CA ALA A 18 0.70 -2.81 -16.43
C ALA A 18 2.22 -2.77 -16.35
N ARG A 19 2.83 -3.90 -15.96
CA ARG A 19 4.29 -4.06 -15.99
C ARG A 19 4.78 -4.30 -17.42
N SER A 20 6.06 -3.96 -17.66
CA SER A 20 6.71 -4.20 -18.97
C SER A 20 6.50 -5.63 -19.48
N ASN A 21 6.60 -6.65 -18.61
CA ASN A 21 6.40 -8.04 -19.01
C ASN A 21 4.96 -8.34 -19.48
N GLN A 22 3.95 -7.76 -18.84
CA GLN A 22 2.55 -7.90 -19.25
C GLN A 22 2.29 -7.23 -20.62
N LEU A 23 2.93 -6.08 -20.86
CA LEU A 23 2.85 -5.39 -22.14
C LEU A 23 3.62 -6.16 -23.26
N VAL A 24 4.73 -6.81 -22.91
CA VAL A 24 5.44 -7.70 -23.82
C VAL A 24 4.59 -8.91 -24.20
N GLN A 25 3.82 -9.48 -23.28
CA GLN A 25 2.90 -10.60 -23.56
C GLN A 25 1.80 -10.24 -24.55
N VAL A 26 1.39 -8.97 -24.63
CA VAL A 26 0.42 -8.49 -25.64
C VAL A 26 1.10 -8.04 -26.95
N GLY A 27 2.43 -8.21 -27.06
CA GLY A 27 3.21 -8.02 -28.27
C GLY A 27 4.08 -6.75 -28.32
N ALA A 28 4.21 -6.00 -27.22
CA ALA A 28 5.02 -4.78 -27.18
C ALA A 28 6.51 -5.09 -27.01
N ALA A 29 7.38 -4.54 -27.87
CA ALA A 29 8.81 -4.52 -27.60
C ALA A 29 9.14 -3.46 -26.53
N ARG A 30 10.16 -3.72 -25.67
CA ARG A 30 10.57 -2.76 -24.61
C ARG A 30 10.95 -1.38 -25.17
N ALA A 31 11.67 -1.36 -26.30
CA ALA A 31 12.04 -0.12 -26.99
C ALA A 31 10.81 0.65 -27.49
N GLN A 32 9.74 -0.04 -27.82
CA GLN A 32 8.48 0.56 -28.27
C GLN A 32 7.73 1.21 -27.10
N LEU A 33 7.76 0.61 -25.90
CA LEU A 33 7.19 1.22 -24.69
C LEU A 33 7.87 2.55 -24.36
N SER A 34 9.20 2.63 -24.49
CA SER A 34 9.94 3.88 -24.30
C SER A 34 9.54 4.95 -25.31
N ARG A 35 9.37 4.57 -26.59
CA ARG A 35 8.89 5.51 -27.63
C ARG A 35 7.47 6.00 -27.35
N MET A 36 6.56 5.13 -26.90
CA MET A 36 5.20 5.49 -26.55
C MET A 36 5.15 6.44 -25.34
N VAL A 37 6.09 6.33 -24.40
CA VAL A 37 6.21 7.29 -23.30
C VAL A 37 6.68 8.64 -23.80
N VAL A 38 7.67 8.70 -24.69
CA VAL A 38 8.15 9.95 -25.31
C VAL A 38 7.05 10.61 -26.17
N ALA A 39 6.26 9.81 -26.88
CA ALA A 39 5.13 10.27 -27.69
C ALA A 39 3.91 10.73 -26.84
N GLY A 40 3.91 10.50 -25.51
CA GLY A 40 2.78 10.85 -24.66
C GLY A 40 1.63 9.83 -24.70
N ASP A 41 1.75 8.72 -25.41
CA ASP A 41 0.74 7.64 -25.47
C ASP A 41 0.67 6.84 -24.18
N LEU A 42 1.76 6.83 -23.41
CA LEU A 42 1.88 6.15 -22.10
C LEU A 42 2.56 7.07 -21.09
N VAL A 43 2.22 6.87 -19.81
CA VAL A 43 2.94 7.46 -18.68
C VAL A 43 3.70 6.36 -17.95
N ARG A 44 4.96 6.62 -17.61
CA ARG A 44 5.75 5.73 -16.76
C ARG A 44 5.50 6.06 -15.30
N VAL A 45 4.63 5.28 -14.65
CA VAL A 45 4.26 5.47 -13.23
C VAL A 45 5.44 5.17 -12.30
N SER A 46 6.22 4.13 -12.63
CA SER A 46 7.47 3.77 -11.94
C SER A 46 8.34 2.90 -12.84
N ARG A 47 9.51 2.44 -12.36
CA ARG A 47 10.42 1.60 -13.14
C ARG A 47 9.71 0.32 -13.60
N GLY A 48 9.49 0.21 -14.93
CA GLY A 48 8.84 -0.93 -15.56
C GLY A 48 7.32 -1.03 -15.35
N LEU A 49 6.67 0.05 -14.90
CA LEU A 49 5.21 0.16 -14.74
C LEU A 49 4.69 1.31 -15.59
N TYR A 50 3.68 1.04 -16.40
CA TYR A 50 3.10 1.96 -17.38
C TYR A 50 1.60 2.09 -17.19
N ALA A 51 1.06 3.29 -17.52
CA ALA A 51 -0.36 3.61 -17.51
C ALA A 51 -0.71 4.43 -18.76
N LEU A 52 -2.00 4.63 -19.01
CA LEU A 52 -2.48 5.61 -19.98
C LEU A 52 -2.34 7.03 -19.40
N PRO A 53 -2.21 8.07 -20.23
CA PRO A 53 -2.12 9.45 -19.77
C PRO A 53 -3.33 9.91 -18.97
N GLU A 54 -4.52 9.44 -19.34
CA GLU A 54 -5.78 9.70 -18.64
C GLU A 54 -5.95 8.87 -17.35
N TYR A 55 -4.95 8.03 -16.99
CA TYR A 55 -5.00 7.22 -15.78
C TYR A 55 -4.94 8.10 -14.53
N GLN A 56 -6.11 8.47 -14.07
CA GLN A 56 -6.30 9.10 -12.76
C GLN A 56 -6.42 8.06 -11.65
N GLY A 57 -5.75 6.91 -11.83
CA GLY A 57 -5.75 5.82 -10.87
C GLY A 57 -5.17 6.27 -9.55
N GLY A 58 -6.00 6.93 -8.80
CA GLY A 58 -5.77 7.18 -7.40
C GLY A 58 -5.60 5.85 -6.68
N GLU A 59 -4.85 5.87 -5.63
CA GLU A 59 -4.73 4.82 -4.64
C GLU A 59 -6.10 4.22 -4.27
N HIS A 60 -7.12 5.04 -4.24
CA HIS A 60 -8.50 4.69 -3.94
C HIS A 60 -9.10 3.68 -4.92
N ALA A 61 -8.88 3.82 -6.22
CA ALA A 61 -9.36 2.85 -7.22
C ALA A 61 -8.69 1.48 -7.05
N ALA A 62 -7.40 1.46 -6.69
CA ALA A 62 -6.68 0.23 -6.38
C ALA A 62 -7.28 -0.47 -5.14
N LEU A 63 -7.56 0.28 -4.07
CA LEU A 63 -8.16 -0.25 -2.85
C LEU A 63 -9.57 -0.78 -3.09
N ALA A 64 -10.38 -0.07 -3.87
CA ALA A 64 -11.72 -0.51 -4.26
C ALA A 64 -11.67 -1.84 -5.04
N THR A 65 -10.71 -1.97 -5.97
CA THR A 65 -10.50 -3.21 -6.74
C THR A 65 -10.11 -4.38 -5.84
N VAL A 66 -9.17 -4.17 -4.89
CA VAL A 66 -8.77 -5.20 -3.92
C VAL A 66 -9.94 -5.60 -3.04
N THR A 67 -10.69 -4.63 -2.51
CA THR A 67 -11.83 -4.89 -1.62
C THR A 67 -12.95 -5.67 -2.33
N LYS A 68 -13.26 -5.35 -3.59
CA LYS A 68 -14.24 -6.11 -4.38
C LYS A 68 -13.83 -7.57 -4.57
N ARG A 69 -12.53 -7.82 -4.78
CA ARG A 69 -12.00 -9.18 -4.99
C ARG A 69 -11.81 -9.95 -3.69
N ALA A 70 -11.48 -9.26 -2.61
CA ALA A 70 -11.21 -9.83 -1.29
C ALA A 70 -11.86 -8.95 -0.20
N PRO A 71 -13.17 -9.08 0.07
CA PRO A 71 -13.91 -8.18 0.97
C PRO A 71 -13.40 -8.16 2.42
N ASN A 72 -12.75 -9.23 2.86
CA ASN A 72 -12.22 -9.36 4.22
C ASN A 72 -10.76 -8.92 4.37
N VAL A 73 -10.15 -8.41 3.29
CA VAL A 73 -8.76 -7.93 3.34
C VAL A 73 -8.63 -6.74 4.31
N VAL A 74 -7.49 -6.66 4.97
CA VAL A 74 -7.13 -5.52 5.83
C VAL A 74 -5.92 -4.82 5.21
N PHE A 75 -6.06 -3.56 4.89
CA PHE A 75 -4.96 -2.72 4.43
C PHE A 75 -4.06 -2.35 5.61
N CYS A 76 -2.74 -2.37 5.42
CA CYS A 76 -1.76 -2.17 6.48
C CYS A 76 -0.50 -1.44 5.97
N LEU A 77 0.41 -1.14 6.88
CA LEU A 77 1.73 -0.56 6.59
C LEU A 77 1.64 0.67 5.65
N LEU A 78 2.43 0.73 4.58
CA LEU A 78 2.48 1.91 3.69
C LEU A 78 1.10 2.29 3.13
N THR A 79 0.24 1.34 2.78
CA THR A 79 -1.12 1.64 2.35
C THR A 79 -1.96 2.26 3.46
N ALA A 80 -1.84 1.77 4.69
CA ALA A 80 -2.54 2.36 5.83
C ALA A 80 -1.97 3.73 6.20
N LEU A 81 -0.63 3.91 6.16
CA LEU A 81 0.00 5.22 6.39
C LEU A 81 -0.54 6.27 5.41
N ARG A 82 -0.62 5.94 4.13
CA ARG A 82 -1.20 6.86 3.14
C ARG A 82 -2.66 7.18 3.41
N LEU A 83 -3.48 6.18 3.70
CA LEU A 83 -4.89 6.40 4.06
C LEU A 83 -5.06 7.27 5.31
N HIS A 84 -4.07 7.27 6.20
CA HIS A 84 -4.05 8.11 7.39
C HIS A 84 -3.35 9.47 7.17
N GLY A 85 -2.73 9.71 6.01
CA GLY A 85 -1.97 10.93 5.74
C GLY A 85 -0.65 11.03 6.52
N LEU A 86 -0.07 9.89 6.90
CA LEU A 86 1.15 9.80 7.73
C LEU A 86 2.42 9.54 6.93
N THR A 87 2.38 9.61 5.63
CA THR A 87 3.54 9.49 4.76
C THR A 87 3.30 10.15 3.41
N THR A 88 4.36 10.64 2.81
CA THR A 88 4.38 11.16 1.44
C THR A 88 4.72 10.06 0.42
N GLN A 89 5.17 8.89 0.86
CA GLN A 89 5.52 7.78 -0.02
C GLN A 89 4.30 7.23 -0.74
N ALA A 90 4.40 7.04 -2.05
CA ALA A 90 3.35 6.49 -2.91
C ALA A 90 3.78 5.12 -3.46
N PRO A 91 3.68 4.04 -2.67
CA PRO A 91 4.04 2.71 -3.16
C PRO A 91 3.07 2.29 -4.27
N PHE A 92 3.60 1.70 -5.33
CA PHE A 92 2.79 1.14 -6.42
C PHE A 92 2.10 -0.19 -6.04
N GLU A 93 2.49 -0.78 -4.90
CA GLU A 93 1.94 -2.03 -4.38
C GLU A 93 0.97 -1.73 -3.24
N VAL A 94 -0.13 -2.48 -3.19
CA VAL A 94 -1.09 -2.39 -2.09
C VAL A 94 -0.69 -3.36 -0.99
N TRP A 95 -0.41 -2.84 0.19
CA TRP A 95 -0.03 -3.63 1.35
C TRP A 95 -1.26 -4.16 2.08
N ILE A 96 -1.32 -5.49 2.22
CA ILE A 96 -2.40 -6.19 2.90
C ILE A 96 -1.86 -7.07 4.03
N ALA A 97 -2.63 -7.12 5.11
CA ALA A 97 -2.38 -8.00 6.24
C ALA A 97 -3.05 -9.36 6.03
N ILE A 98 -2.30 -10.43 6.22
CA ILE A 98 -2.80 -11.81 6.19
C ILE A 98 -2.31 -12.57 7.41
N LYS A 99 -3.03 -13.63 7.79
CA LYS A 99 -2.58 -14.56 8.84
C LYS A 99 -1.34 -15.33 8.38
N ASN A 100 -0.48 -15.75 9.32
CA ASN A 100 0.80 -16.41 9.02
C ASN A 100 0.69 -17.57 8.01
N ASN A 101 -0.32 -18.41 8.11
CA ASN A 101 -0.50 -19.60 7.27
C ASN A 101 -1.56 -19.40 6.17
N GLN A 102 -1.94 -18.17 5.88
CA GLN A 102 -2.94 -17.85 4.86
C GLN A 102 -2.27 -17.50 3.52
N HIS A 103 -2.88 -17.94 2.42
CA HIS A 103 -2.48 -17.52 1.09
C HIS A 103 -3.02 -16.12 0.76
N ALA A 104 -2.20 -15.32 0.06
CA ALA A 104 -2.65 -14.05 -0.45
C ALA A 104 -3.74 -14.23 -1.53
N PRO A 105 -4.70 -13.30 -1.64
CA PRO A 105 -5.60 -13.28 -2.77
C PRO A 105 -4.81 -13.22 -4.09
N ARG A 106 -5.20 -14.03 -5.07
CA ARG A 106 -4.60 -13.99 -6.40
C ARG A 106 -5.29 -12.90 -7.22
N MET A 107 -4.53 -11.91 -7.65
CA MET A 107 -5.00 -10.87 -8.56
C MET A 107 -3.84 -10.33 -9.39
N GLU A 108 -4.17 -9.94 -10.62
CA GLU A 108 -3.17 -9.39 -11.54
C GLU A 108 -2.88 -7.91 -11.24
N TYR A 109 -3.90 -7.20 -10.81
CA TYR A 109 -3.84 -5.77 -10.49
C TYR A 109 -4.84 -5.40 -9.39
N PRO A 110 -4.46 -4.46 -8.49
CA PRO A 110 -3.09 -3.94 -8.28
C PRO A 110 -2.14 -5.01 -7.75
N PRO A 111 -0.83 -4.85 -7.88
CA PRO A 111 0.12 -5.76 -7.27
C PRO A 111 -0.01 -5.68 -5.75
N LEU A 112 -0.13 -6.85 -5.12
CA LEU A 112 -0.27 -6.96 -3.67
C LEU A 112 1.08 -7.25 -3.01
N ARG A 113 1.33 -6.59 -1.89
CA ARG A 113 2.40 -6.94 -0.96
C ARG A 113 1.82 -7.39 0.36
N THR A 114 2.24 -8.56 0.82
CA THR A 114 1.66 -9.17 2.02
C THR A 114 2.54 -8.96 3.24
N ALA A 115 1.92 -8.56 4.34
CA ALA A 115 2.50 -8.62 5.68
C ALA A 115 1.80 -9.72 6.48
N ARG A 116 2.59 -10.62 7.09
CA ARG A 116 2.08 -11.76 7.84
C ARG A 116 2.00 -11.42 9.31
N PHE A 117 0.82 -11.60 9.89
CA PHE A 117 0.53 -11.29 11.28
C PHE A 117 0.12 -12.55 12.06
N SER A 118 0.37 -12.54 13.37
CA SER A 118 -0.28 -13.47 14.30
C SER A 118 -1.78 -13.20 14.36
N ALA A 119 -2.57 -14.18 14.82
CA ALA A 119 -4.01 -14.02 14.92
C ALA A 119 -4.40 -12.81 15.81
N ALA A 120 -3.76 -12.65 16.96
CA ALA A 120 -4.01 -11.54 17.87
C ALA A 120 -3.70 -10.17 17.23
N ALA A 121 -2.56 -10.05 16.54
CA ALA A 121 -2.19 -8.83 15.85
C ALA A 121 -3.12 -8.52 14.67
N LEU A 122 -3.59 -9.54 13.94
CA LEU A 122 -4.48 -9.35 12.79
C LEU A 122 -5.88 -8.92 13.20
N GLN A 123 -6.37 -9.32 14.37
CA GLN A 123 -7.71 -9.00 14.86
C GLN A 123 -7.79 -7.66 15.61
N SER A 124 -6.66 -7.12 16.04
CA SER A 124 -6.62 -5.89 16.84
C SER A 124 -6.49 -4.63 15.97
N GLY A 125 -7.10 -3.54 16.42
CA GLY A 125 -6.91 -2.20 15.83
C GLY A 125 -7.33 -2.08 14.37
N ILE A 126 -8.38 -2.79 13.93
CA ILE A 126 -8.94 -2.67 12.60
C ILE A 126 -10.11 -1.69 12.65
N VAL A 127 -10.11 -0.76 11.73
CA VAL A 127 -11.21 0.19 11.52
C VAL A 127 -11.72 0.10 10.08
N THR A 128 -12.95 0.53 9.87
CA THR A 128 -13.55 0.64 8.53
C THR A 128 -13.55 2.11 8.11
N ARG A 129 -13.08 2.38 6.90
CA ARG A 129 -13.13 3.70 6.26
C ARG A 129 -13.87 3.63 4.93
N LYS A 130 -14.55 4.71 4.56
CA LYS A 130 -15.11 4.87 3.22
C LYS A 130 -14.07 5.53 2.33
N VAL A 131 -13.79 4.91 1.19
CA VAL A 131 -12.85 5.38 0.18
C VAL A 131 -13.55 5.26 -1.16
N ASP A 132 -13.86 6.38 -1.83
CA ASP A 132 -14.62 6.45 -3.08
C ASP A 132 -15.92 5.62 -3.04
N GLY A 133 -16.66 5.73 -1.91
CA GLY A 133 -17.91 5.00 -1.71
C GLY A 133 -17.78 3.53 -1.30
N VAL A 134 -16.55 2.97 -1.32
CA VAL A 134 -16.29 1.58 -0.92
C VAL A 134 -15.82 1.54 0.53
N SER A 135 -16.40 0.64 1.33
CA SER A 135 -15.96 0.39 2.71
C SER A 135 -14.70 -0.47 2.71
N VAL A 136 -13.58 0.06 3.17
CA VAL A 136 -12.29 -0.63 3.27
C VAL A 136 -11.93 -0.87 4.74
N ARG A 137 -11.35 -2.03 5.03
CA ARG A 137 -10.83 -2.35 6.37
C ARG A 137 -9.34 -2.02 6.40
N VAL A 138 -8.92 -1.25 7.41
CA VAL A 138 -7.55 -0.77 7.54
C VAL A 138 -7.11 -0.81 8.99
N THR A 139 -5.83 -0.98 9.27
CA THR A 139 -5.28 -0.81 10.62
C THR A 139 -5.41 0.65 11.06
N ASN A 140 -5.82 0.90 12.32
CA ASN A 140 -5.89 2.27 12.87
C ASN A 140 -4.49 2.89 12.99
N VAL A 141 -4.41 4.18 13.26
CA VAL A 141 -3.15 4.94 13.29
C VAL A 141 -2.13 4.31 14.24
N SER A 142 -2.48 4.15 15.51
CA SER A 142 -1.55 3.65 16.55
C SER A 142 -1.05 2.23 16.23
N LYS A 143 -1.94 1.37 15.71
CA LYS A 143 -1.55 0.04 15.24
C LYS A 143 -0.65 0.11 14.01
N THR A 144 -0.96 0.98 13.05
CA THR A 144 -0.15 1.13 11.82
C THR A 144 1.27 1.54 12.16
N VAL A 145 1.45 2.50 13.08
CA VAL A 145 2.78 2.90 13.57
C VAL A 145 3.51 1.70 14.19
N ALA A 146 2.89 0.98 15.14
CA ALA A 146 3.52 -0.19 15.77
C ALA A 146 3.81 -1.31 14.76
N ASP A 147 2.97 -1.49 13.73
CA ASP A 147 3.21 -2.43 12.65
C ASP A 147 4.43 -2.02 11.81
N CYS A 148 4.65 -0.74 11.54
CA CYS A 148 5.83 -0.25 10.83
C CYS A 148 7.12 -0.57 11.61
N PHE A 149 7.14 -0.40 12.93
CA PHE A 149 8.27 -0.86 13.75
C PHE A 149 8.45 -2.38 13.71
N LYS A 150 7.37 -3.15 13.69
CA LYS A 150 7.43 -4.62 13.55
C LYS A 150 8.03 -5.03 12.21
N PHE A 151 7.67 -4.36 11.14
CA PHE A 151 8.09 -4.66 9.78
C PHE A 151 9.16 -3.69 9.24
N ARG A 152 9.92 -3.02 10.12
CA ARG A 152 10.95 -2.03 9.75
C ARG A 152 12.01 -2.55 8.78
N SER A 153 12.29 -3.85 8.80
CA SER A 153 13.17 -4.48 7.80
C SER A 153 12.56 -4.52 6.38
N LYS A 154 11.24 -4.33 6.25
CA LYS A 154 10.54 -4.34 4.96
C LYS A 154 10.15 -2.94 4.49
N VAL A 155 9.80 -2.05 5.41
CA VAL A 155 9.33 -0.69 5.08
C VAL A 155 10.38 0.39 5.31
N GLY A 156 11.42 0.11 6.11
CA GLY A 156 12.42 1.06 6.58
C GLY A 156 12.13 1.51 8.02
N LEU A 157 13.19 1.76 8.80
CA LEU A 157 13.07 2.36 10.13
C LEU A 157 12.69 3.84 10.02
N ASP A 158 13.20 4.54 9.02
CA ASP A 158 12.89 5.92 8.68
C ASP A 158 11.38 6.13 8.49
N VAL A 159 10.72 5.24 7.75
CA VAL A 159 9.26 5.26 7.58
C VAL A 159 8.52 5.05 8.90
N ALA A 160 9.00 4.14 9.76
CA ALA A 160 8.39 3.90 11.07
C ALA A 160 8.53 5.10 12.00
N LEU A 161 9.67 5.80 11.94
CA LEU A 161 9.93 7.02 12.69
C LEU A 161 9.08 8.19 12.18
N GLU A 162 9.06 8.42 10.86
CA GLU A 162 8.17 9.42 10.23
C GLU A 162 6.73 9.23 10.70
N ALA A 163 6.22 8.00 10.61
CA ALA A 163 4.86 7.67 11.02
C ALA A 163 4.60 7.95 12.52
N LEU A 164 5.57 7.64 13.39
CA LEU A 164 5.48 7.94 14.83
C LEU A 164 5.41 9.44 15.07
N PHE A 165 6.36 10.21 14.54
CA PHE A 165 6.43 11.66 14.72
C PHE A 165 5.18 12.35 14.15
N GLU A 166 4.77 12.01 12.93
CA GLU A 166 3.58 12.61 12.31
C GLU A 166 2.29 12.26 13.06
N SER A 167 2.14 11.02 13.55
CA SER A 167 0.96 10.63 14.31
C SER A 167 0.84 11.37 15.66
N GLN A 168 1.96 11.68 16.30
CA GLN A 168 1.98 12.45 17.54
C GLN A 168 1.79 13.95 17.28
N ARG A 169 2.49 14.51 16.28
CA ARG A 169 2.34 15.91 15.88
C ARG A 169 0.90 16.25 15.50
N ALA A 170 0.24 15.35 14.76
CA ALA A 170 -1.15 15.51 14.36
C ALA A 170 -2.17 15.09 15.45
N LYS A 171 -1.70 14.67 16.63
CA LYS A 171 -2.54 14.17 17.74
C LYS A 171 -3.49 13.04 17.33
N MET A 172 -3.04 12.17 16.40
CA MET A 172 -3.83 11.06 15.85
C MET A 172 -3.65 9.75 16.63
N SER A 173 -2.74 9.71 17.59
CA SER A 173 -2.49 8.54 18.46
C SER A 173 -2.10 9.00 19.86
N THR A 174 -2.43 8.20 20.88
CA THR A 174 -1.98 8.41 22.25
C THR A 174 -0.81 7.49 22.59
N ALA A 175 -0.03 7.86 23.60
CA ALA A 175 1.06 7.03 24.10
C ALA A 175 0.55 5.64 24.55
N ASP A 176 -0.58 5.60 25.26
CA ASP A 176 -1.17 4.34 25.75
C ASP A 176 -1.57 3.41 24.60
N GLU A 177 -2.19 3.95 23.54
CA GLU A 177 -2.54 3.17 22.36
C GLU A 177 -1.29 2.63 21.64
N LEU A 178 -0.26 3.45 21.47
CA LEU A 178 1.01 3.02 20.88
C LEU A 178 1.64 1.91 21.71
N TRP A 179 1.70 2.05 23.04
CA TRP A 179 2.20 1.00 23.93
C TRP A 179 1.38 -0.29 23.87
N LYS A 180 0.05 -0.16 23.79
CA LYS A 180 -0.85 -1.31 23.61
C LYS A 180 -0.47 -2.13 22.37
N PHE A 181 -0.33 -1.47 21.22
CA PHE A 181 0.01 -2.17 19.97
C PHE A 181 1.48 -2.60 19.90
N ALA A 182 2.38 -1.86 20.53
CA ALA A 182 3.79 -2.26 20.69
C ALA A 182 3.91 -3.60 21.46
N LYS A 183 3.12 -3.78 22.52
CA LYS A 183 3.04 -5.04 23.27
C LYS A 183 2.49 -6.18 22.43
N ILE A 184 1.37 -5.96 21.72
CA ILE A 184 0.75 -6.97 20.83
C ILE A 184 1.74 -7.42 19.74
N ASN A 185 2.50 -6.49 19.19
CA ASN A 185 3.49 -6.72 18.14
C ASN A 185 4.85 -7.21 18.65
N ARG A 186 5.06 -7.22 19.98
CA ARG A 186 6.34 -7.56 20.65
C ARG A 186 7.49 -6.66 20.19
N VAL A 187 7.22 -5.36 20.07
CA VAL A 187 8.21 -4.34 19.66
C VAL A 187 8.38 -3.24 20.70
N SER A 188 7.90 -3.43 21.92
CA SER A 188 7.97 -2.42 22.98
C SER A 188 9.39 -1.93 23.24
N ASN A 189 10.37 -2.84 23.32
CA ASN A 189 11.79 -2.46 23.53
C ASN A 189 12.37 -1.71 22.33
N VAL A 190 11.91 -2.00 21.11
CA VAL A 190 12.34 -1.30 19.89
C VAL A 190 11.77 0.11 19.85
N MET A 191 10.49 0.28 20.23
CA MET A 191 9.79 1.56 20.16
C MET A 191 10.17 2.49 21.32
N ARG A 192 10.55 1.95 22.48
CA ARG A 192 10.78 2.71 23.73
C ARG A 192 11.64 3.96 23.52
N PRO A 193 12.88 3.90 23.01
CA PRO A 193 13.75 5.08 22.91
C PRO A 193 13.13 6.18 22.04
N TYR A 194 12.39 5.81 21.01
CA TYR A 194 11.76 6.77 20.12
C TYR A 194 10.50 7.39 20.74
N MET A 195 9.73 6.61 21.51
CA MET A 195 8.59 7.12 22.24
C MET A 195 8.98 8.07 23.36
N GLU A 196 10.09 7.78 24.08
CA GLU A 196 10.66 8.66 25.08
C GLU A 196 11.16 9.97 24.45
N ALA A 197 11.83 9.91 23.33
CA ALA A 197 12.27 11.09 22.58
C ALA A 197 11.10 11.98 22.14
N VAL A 198 10.03 11.39 21.65
CA VAL A 198 8.83 12.15 21.21
C VAL A 198 8.10 12.78 22.41
N ALA A 199 8.08 12.12 23.57
CA ALA A 199 7.43 12.66 24.78
C ALA A 199 8.19 13.84 25.37
N ALA A 200 9.45 14.06 24.98
CA ALA A 200 10.30 15.17 25.44
C ALA A 200 10.22 16.41 24.52
N LEU A 201 9.48 16.35 23.40
CA LEU A 201 9.26 17.46 22.46
C LEU A 201 8.00 18.25 22.84
#